data_3f6f29e0fab0a8b0f29c06bc836a031f
#
_entry.id   3f6f29e0fab0a8b0f29c06bc836a031f
#
_cell.length_a   1.000
_cell.length_b   1.000
_cell.length_c   1.000
_cell.angle_alpha   90.00
_cell.angle_beta   90.00
_cell.angle_gamma   90.00
#
_symmetry.space_group_name_H-M   'P 1'
#
loop_
_entity.id
_entity.type
_entity.pdbx_description
1 polymer ?
#
loop_
_entity_poly.entity_id
_entity_poly.type
_entity_poly.pdbx_seq_one_letter_code
_entity_poly.pdbx_strand_id
1 'polypeptide(L)'
;MTQTIRGLPIDAGVRTEVIDVVNRLNMAFDIWDVETMVEAFTEDCVGYYPRGRAGGHEEVRRFYDGYRPLTIGVRRQNLNHVVDANEDGTITVVCYNMLVRVVPAERAEIVRDSMLTQDVTGLPANLMHSKITDRLRRDEDGIWRIMSRHVDQTVVNATLRTPPENAASS
;
A
#
# COMPACT_ATOMS: atom_id res chain seq x y z
N MET A 1 -16.41 -24.52 0.31
CA MET A 1 -15.71 -24.48 1.61
C MET A 1 -16.22 -23.26 2.35
N THR A 2 -16.83 -23.45 3.52
CA THR A 2 -17.29 -22.35 4.36
C THR A 2 -16.05 -21.69 4.97
N GLN A 3 -15.76 -20.48 4.56
CA GLN A 3 -14.66 -19.69 5.14
C GLN A 3 -15.02 -19.43 6.62
N THR A 4 -14.26 -20.00 7.53
CA THR A 4 -14.46 -19.79 8.97
C THR A 4 -14.11 -18.34 9.29
N ILE A 5 -15.02 -17.60 9.92
CA ILE A 5 -14.78 -16.20 10.37
C ILE A 5 -13.67 -16.15 11.45
N ARG A 6 -13.32 -17.29 12.06
CA ARG A 6 -12.25 -17.40 13.05
C ARG A 6 -11.00 -17.97 12.39
N GLY A 7 -9.97 -17.13 12.25
CA GLY A 7 -8.61 -17.57 11.95
C GLY A 7 -7.99 -18.37 13.08
N LEU A 8 -6.80 -18.95 12.85
CA LEU A 8 -6.01 -19.59 13.91
C LEU A 8 -5.63 -18.55 14.97
N PRO A 9 -5.56 -18.94 16.24
CA PRO A 9 -5.11 -18.04 17.30
C PRO A 9 -3.73 -17.46 16.99
N ILE A 10 -3.60 -16.15 17.14
CA ILE A 10 -2.35 -15.43 16.95
C ILE A 10 -2.05 -14.62 18.22
N ASP A 11 -0.78 -14.56 18.61
CA ASP A 11 -0.32 -13.71 19.70
C ASP A 11 -0.61 -12.23 19.42
N ALA A 12 -1.07 -11.49 20.42
CA ALA A 12 -1.46 -10.09 20.28
C ALA A 12 -0.28 -9.18 19.88
N GLY A 13 0.93 -9.48 20.37
CA GLY A 13 2.16 -8.77 20.01
C GLY A 13 2.48 -8.97 18.53
N VAL A 14 2.50 -10.23 18.08
CA VAL A 14 2.72 -10.57 16.66
C VAL A 14 1.68 -9.90 15.76
N ARG A 15 0.39 -9.94 16.16
CA ARG A 15 -0.68 -9.25 15.42
C ARG A 15 -0.36 -7.76 15.27
N THR A 16 0.07 -7.10 16.33
CA THR A 16 0.40 -5.68 16.31
C THR A 16 1.62 -5.40 15.42
N GLU A 17 2.68 -6.21 15.54
CA GLU A 17 3.90 -6.07 14.74
C GLU A 17 3.60 -6.15 13.22
N VAL A 18 2.86 -7.16 12.77
CA VAL A 18 2.59 -7.34 11.33
C VAL A 18 1.65 -6.28 10.77
N ILE A 19 0.67 -5.79 11.55
CA ILE A 19 -0.17 -4.66 11.15
C ILE A 19 0.67 -3.39 11.04
N ASP A 20 1.62 -3.16 11.96
CA ASP A 20 2.50 -1.99 11.93
C ASP A 20 3.39 -2.00 10.67
N VAL A 21 3.94 -3.15 10.26
CA VAL A 21 4.70 -3.28 9.00
C VAL A 21 3.87 -2.79 7.80
N VAL A 22 2.63 -3.27 7.67
CA VAL A 22 1.74 -2.93 6.56
C VAL A 22 1.36 -1.44 6.59
N ASN A 23 1.14 -0.87 7.79
CA ASN A 23 0.82 0.54 7.94
C ASN A 23 2.03 1.45 7.69
N ARG A 24 3.22 1.10 8.18
CA ARG A 24 4.47 1.85 7.92
C ARG A 24 4.80 1.89 6.44
N LEU A 25 4.59 0.79 5.72
CA LEU A 25 4.74 0.78 4.27
C LEU A 25 3.85 1.84 3.58
N ASN A 26 2.59 1.98 4.02
CA ASN A 26 1.71 3.02 3.48
C ASN A 26 2.19 4.44 3.83
N MET A 27 2.69 4.65 5.06
CA MET A 27 3.27 5.95 5.44
C MET A 27 4.52 6.27 4.62
N ALA A 28 5.38 5.28 4.34
CA ALA A 28 6.56 5.44 3.48
C ALA A 28 6.16 5.85 2.05
N PHE A 29 5.10 5.27 1.50
CA PHE A 29 4.53 5.72 0.23
C PHE A 29 4.07 7.18 0.27
N ASP A 30 3.45 7.62 1.35
CA ASP A 30 2.88 8.97 1.45
C ASP A 30 3.96 10.08 1.51
N ILE A 31 5.15 9.75 2.03
CA ILE A 31 6.32 10.63 2.04
C ILE A 31 7.35 10.30 0.94
N TRP A 32 7.10 9.24 0.18
CA TRP A 32 7.94 8.70 -0.88
C TRP A 32 9.35 8.28 -0.42
N ASP A 33 9.43 7.59 0.71
CA ASP A 33 10.64 6.95 1.23
C ASP A 33 10.80 5.56 0.61
N VAL A 34 11.47 5.51 -0.55
CA VAL A 34 11.62 4.28 -1.36
C VAL A 34 12.43 3.21 -0.63
N GLU A 35 13.43 3.62 0.17
CA GLU A 35 14.25 2.66 0.92
C GLU A 35 13.38 1.92 1.96
N THR A 36 12.66 2.67 2.79
CA THR A 36 11.71 2.07 3.75
C THR A 36 10.63 1.23 3.05
N MET A 37 10.14 1.68 1.88
CA MET A 37 9.18 0.88 1.12
C MET A 37 9.74 -0.47 0.68
N VAL A 38 11.00 -0.52 0.23
CA VAL A 38 11.64 -1.75 -0.24
C VAL A 38 12.04 -2.66 0.94
N GLU A 39 12.55 -2.08 2.03
CA GLU A 39 12.94 -2.80 3.25
C GLU A 39 11.76 -3.48 3.97
N ALA A 40 10.53 -3.03 3.72
CA ALA A 40 9.32 -3.70 4.22
C ALA A 40 9.10 -5.10 3.60
N PHE A 41 9.84 -5.44 2.55
CA PHE A 41 9.77 -6.72 1.85
C PHE A 41 11.00 -7.58 2.10
N THR A 42 10.83 -8.90 1.97
CA THR A 42 11.97 -9.83 1.93
C THR A 42 12.73 -9.68 0.61
N GLU A 43 14.02 -10.04 0.56
CA GLU A 43 14.82 -9.94 -0.66
C GLU A 43 14.25 -10.77 -1.83
N ASP A 44 13.63 -11.91 -1.53
CA ASP A 44 13.01 -12.82 -2.50
C ASP A 44 11.50 -12.57 -2.68
N CYS A 45 11.00 -11.41 -2.27
CA CYS A 45 9.58 -11.07 -2.31
C CYS A 45 8.96 -11.14 -3.71
N VAL A 46 7.64 -11.29 -3.73
CA VAL A 46 6.85 -11.23 -4.97
C VAL A 46 5.60 -10.39 -4.76
N GLY A 47 5.42 -9.35 -5.58
CA GLY A 47 4.23 -8.52 -5.62
C GLY A 47 3.41 -8.76 -6.88
N TYR A 48 2.10 -8.91 -6.73
CA TYR A 48 1.11 -8.99 -7.80
C TYR A 48 0.19 -7.77 -7.73
N TYR A 49 0.23 -6.96 -8.75
CA TYR A 49 -0.47 -5.67 -8.81
C TYR A 49 -1.35 -5.62 -10.07
N PRO A 50 -2.37 -4.74 -10.14
CA PRO A 50 -3.20 -4.58 -11.34
C PRO A 50 -2.42 -4.28 -12.63
N ARG A 51 -1.17 -3.78 -12.50
CA ARG A 51 -0.29 -3.44 -13.63
C ARG A 51 0.77 -4.48 -13.92
N GLY A 52 0.83 -5.58 -13.19
CA GLY A 52 1.81 -6.64 -13.40
C GLY A 52 2.43 -7.17 -12.11
N ARG A 53 3.52 -7.90 -12.26
CA ARG A 53 4.28 -8.55 -11.21
C ARG A 53 5.61 -7.83 -11.00
N ALA A 54 6.09 -7.82 -9.74
CA ALA A 54 7.45 -7.42 -9.40
C ALA A 54 8.05 -8.44 -8.41
N GLY A 55 9.28 -8.91 -8.64
CA GLY A 55 9.98 -9.88 -7.79
C GLY A 55 11.33 -9.36 -7.33
N GLY A 56 11.60 -9.50 -6.02
CA GLY A 56 12.81 -8.98 -5.38
C GLY A 56 12.86 -7.46 -5.30
N HIS A 57 13.81 -6.96 -4.50
CA HIS A 57 13.92 -5.53 -4.19
C HIS A 57 14.13 -4.65 -5.43
N GLU A 58 14.91 -5.11 -6.42
CA GLU A 58 15.20 -4.31 -7.62
C GLU A 58 13.95 -4.10 -8.48
N GLU A 59 13.16 -5.17 -8.74
CA GLU A 59 11.93 -5.03 -9.53
C GLU A 59 10.86 -4.24 -8.78
N VAL A 60 10.75 -4.41 -7.44
CA VAL A 60 9.84 -3.65 -6.59
C VAL A 60 10.18 -2.15 -6.65
N ARG A 61 11.46 -1.78 -6.56
CA ARG A 61 11.93 -0.39 -6.68
C ARG A 61 11.53 0.19 -8.04
N ARG A 62 11.86 -0.50 -9.13
CA ARG A 62 11.52 -0.07 -10.50
C ARG A 62 10.02 0.08 -10.71
N PHE A 63 9.24 -0.85 -10.14
CA PHE A 63 7.77 -0.79 -10.19
C PHE A 63 7.23 0.46 -9.48
N TYR A 64 7.78 0.79 -8.29
CA TYR A 64 7.37 1.97 -7.53
C TYR A 64 7.75 3.27 -8.24
N ASP A 65 8.93 3.38 -8.82
CA ASP A 65 9.33 4.57 -9.59
C ASP A 65 8.34 4.88 -10.71
N GLY A 66 7.91 3.85 -11.45
CA GLY A 66 6.87 3.99 -12.48
C GLY A 66 5.46 4.30 -11.94
N TYR A 67 5.23 4.07 -10.64
CA TYR A 67 3.95 4.31 -9.99
C TYR A 67 3.84 5.70 -9.35
N ARG A 68 4.95 6.34 -9.03
CA ARG A 68 5.03 7.63 -8.33
C ARG A 68 4.11 8.71 -8.89
N PRO A 69 4.09 8.98 -10.21
CA PRO A 69 3.28 10.08 -10.76
C PRO A 69 1.79 9.98 -10.43
N LEU A 70 1.28 8.77 -10.23
CA LEU A 70 -0.13 8.52 -9.93
C LEU A 70 -0.50 8.83 -8.48
N THR A 71 0.49 8.99 -7.60
CA THR A 71 0.30 9.06 -6.15
C THR A 71 0.66 10.41 -5.54
N ILE A 72 1.10 11.36 -6.34
CA ILE A 72 1.35 12.73 -5.89
C ILE A 72 0.03 13.35 -5.40
N GLY A 73 0.01 13.92 -4.19
CA GLY A 73 -1.21 14.48 -3.58
C GLY A 73 -2.20 13.42 -3.08
N VAL A 74 -1.73 12.20 -2.81
CA VAL A 74 -2.52 11.08 -2.31
C VAL A 74 -2.08 10.69 -0.89
N ARG A 75 -3.03 10.22 -0.07
CA ARG A 75 -2.79 9.55 1.21
C ARG A 75 -3.40 8.16 1.18
N ARG A 76 -2.73 7.21 1.85
CA ARG A 76 -3.17 5.81 1.93
C ARG A 76 -3.74 5.50 3.30
N GLN A 77 -4.79 4.71 3.30
CA GLN A 77 -5.44 4.23 4.52
C GLN A 77 -5.67 2.72 4.41
N ASN A 78 -5.16 1.96 5.37
CA ASN A 78 -5.50 0.55 5.51
C ASN A 78 -6.62 0.39 6.53
N LEU A 79 -7.63 -0.39 6.18
CA LEU A 79 -8.85 -0.59 6.97
C LEU A 79 -9.15 -2.08 7.12
N ASN A 80 -9.83 -2.43 8.22
CA ASN A 80 -10.36 -3.79 8.44
C ASN A 80 -9.29 -4.88 8.36
N HIS A 81 -8.17 -4.71 9.08
CA HIS A 81 -7.12 -5.71 9.12
C HIS A 81 -7.62 -7.03 9.71
N VAL A 82 -7.56 -8.10 8.93
CA VAL A 82 -7.72 -9.48 9.36
C VAL A 82 -6.35 -10.13 9.32
N VAL A 83 -5.97 -10.81 10.40
CA VAL A 83 -4.63 -11.39 10.57
C VAL A 83 -4.77 -12.84 10.98
N ASP A 84 -4.21 -13.74 10.17
CA ASP A 84 -4.24 -15.18 10.36
C ASP A 84 -2.83 -15.77 10.41
N ALA A 85 -2.58 -16.63 11.39
CA ALA A 85 -1.38 -17.45 11.41
C ALA A 85 -1.51 -18.60 10.41
N ASN A 86 -0.42 -18.94 9.72
CA ASN A 86 -0.33 -20.07 8.81
C ASN A 86 0.45 -21.22 9.48
N GLU A 87 0.19 -22.46 9.05
CA GLU A 87 0.84 -23.67 9.61
C GLU A 87 2.36 -23.67 9.44
N ASP A 88 2.88 -22.95 8.46
CA ASP A 88 4.32 -22.81 8.16
C ASP A 88 5.02 -21.67 8.93
N GLY A 89 4.33 -21.08 9.92
CA GLY A 89 4.88 -19.99 10.73
C GLY A 89 4.83 -18.61 10.09
N THR A 90 4.34 -18.49 8.86
CA THR A 90 4.08 -17.20 8.23
C THR A 90 2.76 -16.61 8.72
N ILE A 91 2.55 -15.32 8.48
CA ILE A 91 1.32 -14.61 8.84
C ILE A 91 0.69 -14.03 7.57
N THR A 92 -0.62 -14.18 7.43
CA THR A 92 -1.40 -13.50 6.38
C THR A 92 -2.12 -12.30 6.96
N VAL A 93 -1.95 -11.15 6.35
CA VAL A 93 -2.69 -9.90 6.66
C VAL A 93 -3.54 -9.53 5.47
N VAL A 94 -4.86 -9.45 5.67
CA VAL A 94 -5.79 -8.95 4.66
C VAL A 94 -6.35 -7.62 5.13
N CYS A 95 -6.39 -6.63 4.25
CA CYS A 95 -7.00 -5.33 4.55
C CYS A 95 -7.58 -4.69 3.28
N TYR A 96 -8.48 -3.73 3.47
CA TYR A 96 -8.82 -2.79 2.41
C TYR A 96 -7.84 -1.63 2.42
N ASN A 97 -7.40 -1.24 1.23
CA ASN A 97 -6.53 -0.08 1.05
C ASN A 97 -7.28 0.98 0.24
N MET A 98 -7.39 2.15 0.83
CA MET A 98 -7.99 3.33 0.18
C MET A 98 -6.90 4.34 -0.13
N LEU A 99 -6.84 4.76 -1.38
CA LEU A 99 -6.04 5.90 -1.81
C LEU A 99 -6.97 7.12 -1.91
N VAL A 100 -6.74 8.08 -1.04
CA VAL A 100 -7.50 9.33 -1.00
C VAL A 100 -6.68 10.42 -1.66
N ARG A 101 -7.17 10.99 -2.75
CA ARG A 101 -6.58 12.22 -3.29
C ARG A 101 -6.98 13.37 -2.39
N VAL A 102 -6.01 13.95 -1.72
CA VAL A 102 -6.24 15.02 -0.74
C VAL A 102 -6.12 16.40 -1.35
N VAL A 103 -5.27 16.54 -2.38
CA VAL A 103 -5.13 17.76 -3.19
C VAL A 103 -4.79 17.38 -4.63
N PRO A 104 -4.97 18.29 -5.61
CA PRO A 104 -4.43 18.12 -6.95
C PRO A 104 -2.90 17.91 -6.90
N ALA A 105 -2.35 17.17 -7.86
CA ALA A 105 -0.93 16.81 -7.87
C ALA A 105 -0.01 18.03 -7.88
N GLU A 106 -0.38 19.06 -8.62
CA GLU A 106 0.34 20.35 -8.74
C GLU A 106 0.35 21.17 -7.44
N ARG A 107 -0.49 20.80 -6.46
CA ARG A 107 -0.59 21.47 -5.16
C ARG A 107 -0.13 20.58 -4.00
N ALA A 108 0.54 19.48 -4.26
CA ALA A 108 0.91 18.49 -3.25
C ALA A 108 1.80 19.07 -2.13
N GLU A 109 2.64 20.05 -2.44
CA GLU A 109 3.53 20.72 -1.48
C GLU A 109 2.75 21.44 -0.37
N ILE A 110 1.57 21.98 -0.68
CA ILE A 110 0.73 22.74 0.26
C ILE A 110 0.34 21.90 1.48
N VAL A 111 0.06 20.61 1.28
CA VAL A 111 -0.38 19.72 2.38
C VAL A 111 0.72 19.46 3.38
N ARG A 112 2.00 19.53 2.96
CA ARG A 112 3.14 19.32 3.84
C ARG A 112 3.39 20.52 4.75
N ASP A 113 3.18 21.73 4.22
CA ASP A 113 3.64 22.97 4.84
C ASP A 113 2.50 23.76 5.53
N SER A 114 1.26 23.30 5.41
CA SER A 114 0.08 24.00 5.94
C SER A 114 -0.61 23.21 7.04
N MET A 115 -0.97 23.85 8.14
CA MET A 115 -1.80 23.27 9.20
C MET A 115 -3.25 23.08 8.78
N LEU A 116 -3.74 23.85 7.82
CA LEU A 116 -5.10 23.77 7.29
C LEU A 116 -5.09 24.16 5.81
N THR A 117 -5.61 23.26 4.97
CA THR A 117 -5.84 23.54 3.56
C THR A 117 -7.32 23.41 3.24
N GLN A 118 -7.90 24.45 2.61
CA GLN A 118 -9.27 24.39 2.10
C GLN A 118 -9.22 24.13 0.58
N ASP A 119 -10.05 23.20 0.13
CA ASP A 119 -10.19 22.88 -1.29
C ASP A 119 -11.63 23.08 -1.74
N VAL A 120 -11.82 23.70 -2.90
CA VAL A 120 -13.14 24.00 -3.50
C VAL A 120 -13.46 23.09 -4.68
N THR A 121 -12.58 22.14 -5.01
CA THR A 121 -12.71 21.25 -6.16
C THR A 121 -13.39 19.92 -5.83
N GLY A 122 -13.81 19.71 -4.58
CA GLY A 122 -14.42 18.48 -4.10
C GLY A 122 -13.43 17.46 -3.52
N LEU A 123 -12.22 17.87 -3.22
CA LEU A 123 -11.24 17.06 -2.50
C LEU A 123 -11.32 17.32 -0.98
N PRO A 124 -10.96 16.37 -0.13
CA PRO A 124 -10.43 15.03 -0.45
C PRO A 124 -11.49 14.06 -0.99
N ALA A 125 -11.12 13.18 -1.91
CA ALA A 125 -12.01 12.16 -2.47
C ALA A 125 -11.27 10.83 -2.73
N ASN A 126 -12.01 9.72 -2.72
CA ASN A 126 -11.47 8.40 -3.01
C ASN A 126 -11.00 8.31 -4.47
N LEU A 127 -9.68 8.15 -4.65
CA LEU A 127 -9.06 7.87 -5.94
C LEU A 127 -9.13 6.38 -6.28
N MET A 128 -8.85 5.52 -5.32
CA MET A 128 -8.75 4.08 -5.54
C MET A 128 -9.15 3.31 -4.27
N HIS A 129 -9.79 2.18 -4.47
CA HIS A 129 -10.06 1.21 -3.44
C HIS A 129 -9.56 -0.16 -3.91
N SER A 130 -8.85 -0.89 -3.07
CA SER A 130 -8.32 -2.22 -3.35
C SER A 130 -8.46 -3.12 -2.14
N LYS A 131 -8.42 -4.44 -2.35
CA LYS A 131 -8.12 -5.41 -1.30
C LYS A 131 -6.63 -5.76 -1.40
N ILE A 132 -5.93 -5.75 -0.29
CA ILE A 132 -4.55 -6.20 -0.18
C ILE A 132 -4.51 -7.47 0.65
N THR A 133 -3.74 -8.45 0.18
CA THR A 133 -3.39 -9.66 0.91
C THR A 133 -1.87 -9.74 0.96
N ASP A 134 -1.31 -9.54 2.16
CA ASP A 134 0.11 -9.67 2.42
C ASP A 134 0.38 -10.97 3.17
N ARG A 135 1.42 -11.69 2.76
CA ARG A 135 1.98 -12.78 3.52
C ARG A 135 3.35 -12.37 4.04
N LEU A 136 3.53 -12.48 5.36
CA LEU A 136 4.75 -12.04 6.02
C LEU A 136 5.46 -13.24 6.63
N ARG A 137 6.79 -13.18 6.64
CA ARG A 137 7.64 -14.06 7.46
C ARG A 137 8.55 -13.23 8.34
N ARG A 138 9.05 -13.86 9.39
CA ARG A 138 10.11 -13.28 10.22
C ARG A 138 11.44 -13.71 9.61
N ASP A 139 12.26 -12.75 9.21
CA ASP A 139 13.59 -13.02 8.64
C ASP A 139 14.61 -13.38 9.75
N GLU A 140 15.84 -13.71 9.36
CA GLU A 140 16.92 -14.13 10.29
C GLU A 140 17.27 -13.07 11.34
N ASP A 141 17.08 -11.78 11.02
CA ASP A 141 17.23 -10.65 11.94
C ASP A 141 16.06 -10.48 12.92
N GLY A 142 15.07 -11.36 12.85
CA GLY A 142 13.88 -11.33 13.70
C GLY A 142 12.82 -10.32 13.30
N ILE A 143 12.97 -9.61 12.16
CA ILE A 143 12.04 -8.59 11.69
C ILE A 143 11.00 -9.22 10.77
N TRP A 144 9.72 -8.84 10.93
CA TRP A 144 8.65 -9.23 10.01
C TRP A 144 8.75 -8.45 8.71
N ARG A 145 8.76 -9.17 7.57
CA ARG A 145 8.74 -8.59 6.23
C ARG A 145 7.73 -9.28 5.33
N ILE A 146 7.25 -8.54 4.35
CA ILE A 146 6.29 -9.03 3.35
C ILE A 146 7.05 -9.90 2.34
N MET A 147 6.75 -11.18 2.30
CA MET A 147 7.29 -12.12 1.31
C MET A 147 6.44 -12.19 0.05
N SER A 148 5.14 -11.94 0.17
CA SER A 148 4.28 -11.78 -1.01
C SER A 148 3.17 -10.78 -0.75
N ARG A 149 2.83 -10.00 -1.78
CA ARG A 149 1.72 -9.05 -1.77
C ARG A 149 0.82 -9.27 -2.98
N HIS A 150 -0.48 -9.35 -2.74
CA HIS A 150 -1.50 -9.34 -3.77
C HIS A 150 -2.39 -8.12 -3.61
N VAL A 151 -2.49 -7.31 -4.66
CA VAL A 151 -3.40 -6.17 -4.74
C VAL A 151 -4.47 -6.51 -5.77
N ASP A 152 -5.68 -6.77 -5.32
CA ASP A 152 -6.80 -7.17 -6.16
C ASP A 152 -8.07 -6.35 -5.86
N GLN A 153 -9.17 -6.68 -6.54
CA GLN A 153 -10.47 -6.00 -6.41
C GLN A 153 -10.33 -4.47 -6.49
N THR A 154 -9.46 -4.00 -7.41
CA THR A 154 -9.13 -2.59 -7.52
C THR A 154 -10.16 -1.84 -8.32
N VAL A 155 -10.77 -0.82 -7.71
CA VAL A 155 -11.67 0.14 -8.34
C VAL A 155 -11.03 1.52 -8.31
N VAL A 156 -11.00 2.20 -9.46
CA VAL A 156 -10.36 3.50 -9.62
C VAL A 156 -11.39 4.54 -10.06
N ASN A 157 -11.42 5.67 -9.36
CA ASN A 157 -12.15 6.85 -9.83
C ASN A 157 -11.33 7.54 -10.93
N ALA A 158 -11.70 7.29 -12.18
CA ALA A 158 -10.96 7.80 -13.34
C ALA A 158 -10.98 9.34 -13.44
N THR A 159 -11.99 10.00 -12.84
CA THR A 159 -12.09 11.48 -12.87
C THR A 159 -11.03 12.16 -11.99
N LEU A 160 -10.42 11.42 -11.06
CA LEU A 160 -9.38 11.91 -10.16
C LEU A 160 -7.97 11.50 -10.60
N ARG A 161 -7.82 10.81 -11.72
CA ARG A 161 -6.50 10.47 -12.26
C ARG A 161 -5.78 11.73 -12.76
N THR A 162 -4.50 11.86 -12.41
CA THR A 162 -3.62 12.79 -13.09
C THR A 162 -3.43 12.29 -14.53
N PRO A 163 -3.70 13.11 -15.57
CA PRO A 163 -3.40 12.71 -16.94
C PRO A 163 -1.90 12.37 -17.07
N PRO A 164 -1.50 11.38 -17.88
CA PRO A 164 -0.10 11.20 -18.23
C PRO A 164 0.41 12.47 -18.91
N GLU A 165 1.64 12.89 -18.59
CA GLU A 165 2.26 14.15 -19.10
C GLU A 165 2.20 14.32 -20.64
N ASN A 166 1.97 13.24 -21.40
CA ASN A 166 1.91 13.23 -22.85
C ASN A 166 0.50 13.36 -23.46
N ALA A 167 -0.55 13.61 -22.66
CA ALA A 167 -1.92 13.77 -23.18
C ALA A 167 -2.26 15.22 -23.58
N ALA A 168 -1.30 16.16 -23.43
CA ALA A 168 -1.51 17.60 -23.75
C ALA A 168 -1.09 18.00 -25.17
N SER A 169 -0.82 17.05 -26.09
CA SER A 169 -0.41 17.34 -27.48
C SER A 169 -1.16 16.44 -28.45
N SER A 170 -2.45 16.67 -28.58
CA SER A 170 -3.23 16.23 -29.77
C SER A 170 -4.48 17.08 -29.93
#